data_4f619290546f6f2612cc49383d6b192b
#
_entry.id   4f619290546f6f2612cc49383d6b192b
#
_cell.length_a   1.000
_cell.length_b   1.000
_cell.length_c   1.000
_cell.angle_alpha   90.00
_cell.angle_beta   90.00
_cell.angle_gamma   90.00
#
_symmetry.space_group_name_H-M   'P 1'
#
loop_
_entity.id
_entity.type
_entity.pdbx_description
1 polymer ?
#
loop_
_entity_poly.entity_id
_entity_poly.type
_entity_poly.pdbx_seq_one_letter_code
_entity_poly.pdbx_strand_id
1 'polypeptide(L)'
;MVIHVEVRFLGIFQRLSGKKRFKLKLEEPATVRKLLMKLTETFSSEFKQVLVDSQLGDPRPNALILVGGKEISALQGLETLVKDADEIVLVPMVHGG
;
A
#
# COMPACT_ATOMS: atom_id res chain seq x y z
N MET A 1 18.42 8.98 3.55
CA MET A 1 18.83 7.56 3.57
C MET A 1 17.79 6.70 2.88
N VAL A 2 18.26 5.76 2.10
CA VAL A 2 17.37 4.86 1.37
C VAL A 2 16.99 3.68 2.26
N ILE A 3 15.71 3.35 2.29
CA ILE A 3 15.22 2.18 3.01
C ILE A 3 14.58 1.20 2.03
N HIS A 4 14.52 -0.05 2.44
CA HIS A 4 13.87 -1.12 1.67
C HIS A 4 12.76 -1.70 2.51
N VAL A 5 11.55 -1.70 1.96
CA VAL A 5 10.38 -2.28 2.61
C VAL A 5 9.83 -3.41 1.75
N GLU A 6 9.10 -4.30 2.35
CA GLU A 6 8.46 -5.38 1.62
C GLU A 6 6.96 -5.15 1.60
N VAL A 7 6.38 -5.12 0.40
CA VAL A 7 4.94 -4.99 0.22
C VAL A 7 4.38 -6.35 -0.14
N ARG A 8 3.36 -6.77 0.59
CA ARG A 8 2.69 -8.02 0.35
C ARG A 8 1.31 -7.73 -0.22
N PHE A 9 1.00 -8.36 -1.36
CA PHE A 9 -0.27 -8.16 -2.05
C PHE A 9 -1.18 -9.34 -1.85
N LEU A 10 -2.43 -9.09 -1.49
CA LEU A 10 -3.46 -10.12 -1.35
C LEU A 10 -4.59 -9.89 -2.36
N GLY A 11 -5.29 -10.94 -2.69
CA GLY A 11 -6.48 -10.88 -3.55
C GLY A 11 -6.21 -10.22 -4.88
N ILE A 12 -7.05 -9.23 -5.23
CA ILE A 12 -6.94 -8.55 -6.52
C ILE A 12 -5.63 -7.78 -6.68
N PHE A 13 -5.04 -7.31 -5.60
CA PHE A 13 -3.76 -6.60 -5.68
C PHE A 13 -2.64 -7.55 -6.11
N GLN A 14 -2.67 -8.78 -5.64
CA GLN A 14 -1.72 -9.81 -6.09
C GLN A 14 -1.92 -10.10 -7.57
N ARG A 15 -3.16 -10.23 -8.00
CA ARG A 15 -3.47 -10.55 -9.40
C ARG A 15 -3.03 -9.43 -10.34
N LEU A 16 -3.34 -8.18 -10.00
CA LEU A 16 -3.03 -7.04 -10.87
C LEU A 16 -1.55 -6.68 -10.87
N SER A 17 -0.85 -6.88 -9.77
CA SER A 17 0.59 -6.64 -9.70
C SER A 17 1.39 -7.78 -10.30
N GLY A 18 0.82 -8.98 -10.34
CA GLY A 18 1.52 -10.19 -10.76
C GLY A 18 2.52 -10.69 -9.73
N LYS A 19 2.45 -10.19 -8.50
CA LYS A 19 3.42 -10.52 -7.44
C LYS A 19 2.70 -10.74 -6.13
N LYS A 20 3.22 -11.69 -5.34
CA LYS A 20 2.80 -11.88 -3.95
C LYS A 20 3.52 -10.90 -3.04
N ARG A 21 4.79 -10.67 -3.32
CA ARG A 21 5.66 -9.81 -2.52
C ARG A 21 6.49 -8.94 -3.46
N PHE A 22 6.76 -7.73 -3.01
CA PHE A 22 7.50 -6.76 -3.80
C PHE A 22 8.38 -5.93 -2.88
N LYS A 23 9.69 -5.92 -3.16
CA LYS A 23 10.61 -5.05 -2.43
C LYS A 23 10.58 -3.67 -3.03
N LEU A 24 10.32 -2.68 -2.21
CA LEU A 24 10.22 -1.30 -2.62
C LEU A 24 11.30 -0.48 -1.94
N LYS A 25 11.97 0.33 -2.73
CA LYS A 25 13.02 1.22 -2.27
C LYS A 25 12.44 2.62 -2.11
N LEU A 26 12.66 3.24 -0.95
CA LEU A 26 12.11 4.55 -0.64
C LEU A 26 13.17 5.43 0.01
N GLU A 27 13.08 6.73 -0.22
CA GLU A 27 13.89 7.73 0.47
C GLU A 27 13.23 8.13 1.78
N GLU A 28 14.01 8.19 2.86
CA GLU A 28 13.50 8.71 4.14
C GLU A 28 13.40 10.23 4.12
N PRO A 29 12.42 10.81 4.81
CA PRO A 29 11.34 10.14 5.54
C PRO A 29 10.29 9.58 4.58
N ALA A 30 9.84 8.36 4.83
CA ALA A 30 8.88 7.68 3.97
C ALA A 30 7.59 7.40 4.73
N THR A 31 6.49 7.92 4.21
CA THR A 31 5.15 7.68 4.76
C THR A 31 4.45 6.59 3.97
N VAL A 32 3.39 6.04 4.54
CA VAL A 32 2.51 5.13 3.82
C VAL A 32 1.99 5.80 2.55
N ARG A 33 1.66 7.10 2.62
CA ARG A 33 1.22 7.87 1.45
C ARG A 33 2.23 7.81 0.31
N LYS A 34 3.50 8.07 0.60
CA LYS A 34 4.57 7.99 -0.42
C LYS A 34 4.73 6.59 -0.98
N LEU A 35 4.65 5.60 -0.11
CA LEU A 35 4.74 4.19 -0.51
C LEU A 35 3.63 3.84 -1.51
N LEU A 36 2.39 4.21 -1.20
CA LEU A 36 1.26 3.91 -2.06
C LEU A 36 1.34 4.65 -3.39
N MET A 37 1.78 5.91 -3.38
CA MET A 37 2.00 6.66 -4.62
C MET A 37 3.01 5.95 -5.51
N LYS A 38 4.10 5.47 -4.93
CA LYS A 38 5.12 4.76 -5.70
C LYS A 38 4.59 3.46 -6.28
N LEU A 39 3.74 2.75 -5.55
CA LEU A 39 3.10 1.55 -6.06
C LEU A 39 2.20 1.86 -7.26
N THR A 40 1.42 2.94 -7.18
CA THR A 40 0.54 3.32 -8.30
C THR A 40 1.32 3.74 -9.54
N GLU A 41 2.52 4.26 -9.36
CA GLU A 41 3.41 4.62 -10.48
C GLU A 41 4.12 3.39 -11.06
N THR A 42 4.30 2.35 -10.25
CA THR A 42 5.04 1.15 -10.63
C THR A 42 4.18 0.16 -11.40
N PHE A 43 2.94 0.00 -10.97
CA PHE A 43 2.03 -0.99 -11.55
C PHE A 43 1.04 -0.34 -12.51
N SER A 44 0.12 -1.14 -13.06
CA SER A 44 -0.79 -0.71 -14.13
C SER A 44 -1.81 0.33 -13.65
N SER A 45 -2.45 0.98 -14.63
CA SER A 45 -3.57 1.88 -14.35
C SER A 45 -4.73 1.15 -13.68
N GLU A 46 -4.92 -0.14 -13.98
CA GLU A 46 -5.94 -0.95 -13.32
C GLU A 46 -5.65 -1.12 -11.84
N PHE A 47 -4.38 -1.35 -11.49
CA PHE A 47 -3.96 -1.43 -10.08
C PHE A 47 -4.30 -0.12 -9.36
N LYS A 48 -3.97 1.01 -9.99
CA LYS A 48 -4.27 2.31 -9.41
C LYS A 48 -5.77 2.51 -9.21
N GLN A 49 -6.58 2.15 -10.20
CA GLN A 49 -8.03 2.31 -10.13
C GLN A 49 -8.65 1.48 -9.02
N VAL A 50 -8.13 0.28 -8.78
CA VAL A 50 -8.63 -0.59 -7.72
C VAL A 50 -8.17 -0.09 -6.36
N LEU A 51 -6.93 0.40 -6.26
CA LEU A 51 -6.37 0.83 -4.98
C LEU A 51 -6.95 2.18 -4.53
N VAL A 52 -7.02 3.15 -5.42
CA VAL A 52 -7.36 4.53 -5.05
C VAL A 52 -8.80 4.83 -5.43
N ASP A 53 -9.58 5.31 -4.45
CA ASP A 53 -10.94 5.76 -4.71
C ASP A 53 -10.89 6.96 -5.66
N SER A 54 -11.60 6.87 -6.78
CA SER A 54 -11.54 7.89 -7.83
C SER A 54 -12.12 9.24 -7.42
N GLN A 55 -13.04 9.23 -6.46
CA GLN A 55 -13.67 10.46 -5.98
C GLN A 55 -12.89 11.12 -4.86
N LEU A 56 -12.38 10.30 -3.94
CA LEU A 56 -11.69 10.79 -2.75
C LEU A 56 -10.18 10.88 -2.92
N GLY A 57 -9.61 10.21 -3.94
CA GLY A 57 -8.17 10.12 -4.11
C GLY A 57 -7.49 9.39 -2.97
N ASP A 58 -8.21 8.53 -2.27
CA ASP A 58 -7.77 7.89 -1.03
C ASP A 58 -7.90 6.37 -1.17
N PRO A 59 -6.87 5.59 -0.83
CA PRO A 59 -6.92 4.13 -0.94
C PRO A 59 -7.72 3.46 0.18
N ARG A 60 -7.97 4.15 1.28
CA ARG A 60 -8.53 3.51 2.48
C ARG A 60 -9.91 2.89 2.30
N PRO A 61 -10.82 3.46 1.47
CA PRO A 61 -12.11 2.76 1.23
C PRO A 61 -11.94 1.43 0.49
N ASN A 62 -10.85 1.26 -0.27
CA ASN A 62 -10.64 0.10 -1.14
C ASN A 62 -9.68 -0.92 -0.56
N ALA A 63 -8.87 -0.53 0.42
CA ALA A 63 -7.82 -1.39 0.95
C ALA A 63 -7.65 -1.21 2.45
N LEU A 64 -7.46 -2.34 3.12
CA LEU A 64 -6.95 -2.35 4.48
C LEU A 64 -5.42 -2.38 4.39
N ILE A 65 -4.76 -1.48 5.08
CA ILE A 65 -3.31 -1.33 4.98
C ILE A 65 -2.70 -1.63 6.34
N LEU A 66 -1.81 -2.63 6.37
CA LEU A 66 -1.13 -3.04 7.59
C LEU A 66 0.35 -2.70 7.51
N VAL A 67 0.89 -2.13 8.56
CA VAL A 67 2.32 -1.87 8.71
C VAL A 67 2.80 -2.61 9.95
N GLY A 68 3.70 -3.57 9.75
CA GLY A 68 4.16 -4.40 10.86
C GLY A 68 3.04 -5.13 11.58
N GLY A 69 2.01 -5.52 10.84
CA GLY A 69 0.86 -6.23 11.38
C GLY A 69 -0.21 -5.34 11.99
N LYS A 70 -0.02 -4.02 12.01
CA LYS A 70 -1.00 -3.09 12.58
C LYS A 70 -1.67 -2.27 11.48
N GLU A 71 -2.99 -2.16 11.56
CA GLU A 71 -3.77 -1.37 10.62
C GLU A 71 -3.45 0.12 10.83
N ILE A 72 -3.29 0.87 9.74
CA ILE A 72 -2.79 2.25 9.81
C ILE A 72 -3.71 3.21 10.57
N SER A 73 -5.01 2.92 10.68
CA SER A 73 -5.90 3.77 11.47
C SER A 73 -5.58 3.71 12.97
N ALA A 74 -4.94 2.63 13.41
CA ALA A 74 -4.45 2.51 14.79
C ALA A 74 -3.08 3.15 14.97
N LEU A 75 -2.51 3.68 13.90
CA LEU A 75 -1.23 4.38 13.89
C LEU A 75 -1.49 5.84 13.53
N GLN A 76 -0.88 6.32 12.45
CA GLN A 76 -1.04 7.71 12.01
C GLN A 76 -1.66 7.81 10.62
N GLY A 77 -2.46 6.82 10.23
CA GLY A 77 -3.10 6.80 8.92
C GLY A 77 -2.08 6.83 7.80
N LEU A 78 -2.37 7.59 6.76
CA LEU A 78 -1.47 7.71 5.60
C LEU A 78 -0.14 8.39 5.94
N GLU A 79 -0.07 9.09 7.06
CA GLU A 79 1.16 9.76 7.51
C GLU A 79 2.02 8.85 8.39
N THR A 80 1.64 7.59 8.58
CA THR A 80 2.45 6.61 9.29
C THR A 80 3.81 6.48 8.62
N LEU A 81 4.88 6.61 9.39
CA LEU A 81 6.23 6.45 8.87
C LEU A 81 6.56 4.97 8.74
N VAL A 82 7.16 4.61 7.62
CA VAL A 82 7.69 3.26 7.41
C VAL A 82 9.20 3.28 7.59
N LYS A 83 9.73 2.17 8.06
CA LYS A 83 11.16 2.03 8.37
C LYS A 83 11.76 0.92 7.54
N ASP A 84 13.08 0.89 7.47
CA ASP A 84 13.80 -0.17 6.78
C ASP A 84 13.36 -1.53 7.31
N ALA A 85 13.15 -2.46 6.38
CA ALA A 85 12.72 -3.84 6.64
C ALA A 85 11.26 -3.98 7.11
N ASP A 86 10.48 -2.90 7.13
CA ASP A 86 9.04 -3.00 7.45
C ASP A 86 8.31 -3.83 6.40
N GLU A 87 7.29 -4.56 6.85
CA GLU A 87 6.37 -5.25 5.97
C GLU A 87 5.05 -4.52 5.92
N ILE A 88 4.61 -4.22 4.71
CA ILE A 88 3.32 -3.58 4.46
C ILE A 88 2.42 -4.59 3.73
N VAL A 89 1.20 -4.79 4.23
CA VAL A 89 0.26 -5.71 3.61
C VAL A 89 -0.93 -4.92 3.08
N LEU A 90 -1.25 -5.13 1.80
CA LEU A 90 -2.45 -4.56 1.18
C LEU A 90 -3.51 -5.64 1.07
N VAL A 91 -4.60 -5.44 1.78
CA VAL A 91 -5.74 -6.36 1.81
C VAL A 91 -6.92 -5.69 1.12
N PRO A 92 -7.48 -6.27 0.06
CA PRO A 92 -8.63 -5.66 -0.58
C PRO A 92 -9.84 -5.69 0.35
N MET A 93 -10.56 -4.58 0.39
CA MET A 93 -11.81 -4.51 1.12
C MET A 93 -12.92 -5.02 0.22
N VAL A 94 -13.65 -6.02 0.69
CA VAL A 94 -14.81 -6.51 -0.02
C VAL A 94 -16.01 -5.69 0.45
N HIS A 95 -16.51 -4.85 -0.44
CA HIS A 95 -17.75 -4.14 -0.16
C HIS A 95 -18.87 -5.14 -0.38
N GLY A 96 -19.45 -5.61 0.72
CA GLY A 96 -20.48 -6.61 0.67
C GLY A 96 -21.70 -6.16 -0.12
N GLY A 97 -22.17 -6.98 -0.92
CA GLY A 97 -23.36 -6.69 -1.69
C GLY A 97 -23.47 -7.61 -2.81
#